data_8929ceb66dc6406df312494515730e87
#
_entry.id   8929ceb66dc6406df312494515730e87
#
_cell.length_a   1.000
_cell.length_b   1.000
_cell.length_c   1.000
_cell.angle_alpha   90.00
_cell.angle_beta   90.00
_cell.angle_gamma   90.00
#
_symmetry.space_group_name_H-M   'P 1'
#
loop_
_entity.id
_entity.type
_entity.pdbx_description
1 polymer ?
#
loop_
_entity_poly.entity_id
_entity_poly.type
_entity_poly.pdbx_seq_one_letter_code
_entity_poly.pdbx_strand_id
1 'polypeptide(L)'
;MIAGEKILVTGVTGTIGSALALHLAADNDVWGIARLAGADVRAKESYTAVAAPTPTPTKTASTRDTLEAAGVTVRAVDLASGDFGELPDDFTYLVHLAWMRADLDQLDDALRANVEGAGLVLQHCRNAKAALVMSGMGVYSANDDPWWAYHERDPVGRGATAYAPTSPACKLGLESVARFCARAFDLPVVITRLNTLTGLPVSFPAMHIDAVMQGRTMVAPSDPTPHTPIHVDDMKWMLEPLLDAASATACITNWCGDDVTTVQDWMRAAAAWSGRDANLVIEPVFGSPAGAAADPTRRRELTGPCRTTFDDTFRTLFTELTGIVPTGA
;
A
#
# COMPACT_ATOMS: atom_id res chain seq x y z
N MET A 1 13.37 11.71 -13.85
CA MET A 1 12.09 11.82 -13.08
C MET A 1 10.99 12.24 -14.04
N ILE A 2 9.79 11.70 -13.88
CA ILE A 2 8.63 12.12 -14.68
C ILE A 2 8.39 13.61 -14.47
N ALA A 3 8.33 14.39 -15.53
CA ALA A 3 8.14 15.83 -15.46
C ALA A 3 7.34 16.36 -16.68
N GLY A 4 6.48 17.36 -16.44
CA GLY A 4 5.65 17.97 -17.48
C GLY A 4 4.49 17.09 -17.96
N GLU A 5 4.14 16.06 -17.21
CA GLU A 5 3.12 15.08 -17.58
C GLU A 5 1.81 15.32 -16.81
N LYS A 6 0.69 14.87 -17.39
CA LYS A 6 -0.63 14.91 -16.77
C LYS A 6 -0.94 13.55 -16.15
N ILE A 7 -1.04 13.49 -14.82
CA ILE A 7 -1.08 12.23 -14.07
C ILE A 7 -2.36 12.13 -13.25
N LEU A 8 -3.07 11.00 -13.39
CA LEU A 8 -4.20 10.68 -12.52
C LEU A 8 -3.75 9.76 -11.37
N VAL A 9 -4.01 10.18 -10.13
CA VAL A 9 -3.81 9.37 -8.92
C VAL A 9 -5.15 9.03 -8.29
N THR A 10 -5.51 7.76 -8.22
CA THR A 10 -6.74 7.34 -7.52
C THR A 10 -6.45 7.00 -6.06
N GLY A 11 -7.41 7.21 -5.18
CA GLY A 11 -7.20 7.06 -3.75
C GLY A 11 -6.26 8.12 -3.17
N VAL A 12 -6.27 9.31 -3.77
CA VAL A 12 -5.33 10.42 -3.49
C VAL A 12 -5.36 10.90 -2.04
N THR A 13 -6.46 10.74 -1.33
CA THR A 13 -6.57 11.10 0.10
C THR A 13 -6.07 9.99 1.04
N GLY A 14 -5.74 8.82 0.51
CA GLY A 14 -5.14 7.72 1.28
C GLY A 14 -3.67 7.98 1.62
N THR A 15 -3.13 7.19 2.56
CA THR A 15 -1.77 7.33 3.08
C THR A 15 -0.70 7.32 1.98
N ILE A 16 -0.75 6.33 1.07
CA ILE A 16 0.21 6.23 -0.05
C ILE A 16 -0.14 7.24 -1.13
N GLY A 17 -1.44 7.35 -1.47
CA GLY A 17 -1.91 8.22 -2.54
C GLY A 17 -1.52 9.68 -2.32
N SER A 18 -1.66 10.20 -1.10
CA SER A 18 -1.27 11.57 -0.79
C SER A 18 0.25 11.78 -0.87
N ALA A 19 1.04 10.83 -0.36
CA ALA A 19 2.50 10.93 -0.40
C ALA A 19 3.05 10.92 -1.83
N LEU A 20 2.50 10.04 -2.70
CA LEU A 20 2.94 9.96 -4.10
C LEU A 20 2.41 11.14 -4.93
N ALA A 21 1.16 11.59 -4.70
CA ALA A 21 0.62 12.75 -5.40
C ALA A 21 1.39 14.04 -5.08
N LEU A 22 1.73 14.28 -3.80
CA LEU A 22 2.56 15.41 -3.39
C LEU A 22 3.95 15.38 -4.04
N HIS A 23 4.55 14.19 -4.13
CA HIS A 23 5.84 14.04 -4.81
C HIS A 23 5.75 14.33 -6.32
N LEU A 24 4.72 13.83 -6.98
CA LEU A 24 4.53 14.02 -8.42
C LEU A 24 4.16 15.47 -8.77
N ALA A 25 3.42 16.16 -7.90
CA ALA A 25 2.94 17.52 -8.15
C ALA A 25 4.06 18.58 -8.22
N ALA A 26 5.27 18.24 -7.78
CA ALA A 26 6.41 19.16 -7.89
C ALA A 26 6.75 19.51 -9.34
N ASP A 27 6.58 18.57 -10.27
CA ASP A 27 7.03 18.72 -11.66
C ASP A 27 5.93 18.34 -12.70
N ASN A 28 4.68 18.06 -12.27
CA ASN A 28 3.62 17.54 -13.13
C ASN A 28 2.25 18.18 -12.85
N ASP A 29 1.33 18.08 -13.84
CA ASP A 29 -0.11 18.34 -13.65
C ASP A 29 -0.79 17.11 -13.03
N VAL A 30 -0.95 17.13 -11.70
CA VAL A 30 -1.50 15.98 -10.96
C VAL A 30 -2.98 16.18 -10.63
N TRP A 31 -3.77 15.22 -11.06
CA TRP A 31 -5.18 15.08 -10.72
C TRP A 31 -5.36 13.93 -9.74
N GLY A 32 -6.07 14.20 -8.67
CA GLY A 32 -6.35 13.21 -7.63
C GLY A 32 -7.83 12.93 -7.49
N ILE A 33 -8.23 11.66 -7.50
CA ILE A 33 -9.63 11.27 -7.25
C ILE A 33 -9.76 10.43 -6.00
N ALA A 34 -10.83 10.70 -5.23
CA ALA A 34 -11.22 9.94 -4.05
C ALA A 34 -12.71 10.12 -3.77
N ARG A 35 -13.28 9.25 -2.96
CA ARG A 35 -14.62 9.43 -2.41
C ARG A 35 -14.54 10.52 -1.34
N LEU A 36 -14.92 11.74 -1.66
CA LEU A 36 -14.86 12.88 -0.72
C LEU A 36 -16.14 13.02 0.13
N ALA A 37 -17.16 12.19 -0.11
CA ALA A 37 -18.43 12.25 0.56
C ALA A 37 -18.35 11.61 1.95
N GLY A 38 -18.75 12.40 2.97
CA GLY A 38 -19.17 11.96 4.30
C GLY A 38 -18.15 11.12 5.06
N ALA A 39 -17.41 11.75 5.85
CA ALA A 39 -16.54 11.43 6.98
C ALA A 39 -16.72 10.13 7.78
N ASP A 40 -17.25 9.07 7.23
CA ASP A 40 -17.30 7.75 7.84
C ASP A 40 -16.53 6.71 7.00
N VAL A 41 -15.39 7.11 6.45
CA VAL A 41 -14.33 6.12 6.32
C VAL A 41 -13.78 5.93 7.74
N ARG A 42 -14.51 5.19 8.53
CA ARG A 42 -13.91 4.52 9.68
C ARG A 42 -12.68 3.83 9.12
N ALA A 43 -11.49 4.35 9.46
CA ALA A 43 -10.35 3.50 9.59
C ALA A 43 -10.86 2.42 10.55
N LYS A 44 -11.41 1.31 10.02
CA LYS A 44 -11.74 0.16 10.84
C LYS A 44 -10.41 -0.29 11.40
N GLU A 45 -10.24 0.10 12.63
CA GLU A 45 -9.26 -0.33 13.57
C GLU A 45 -9.32 -1.84 13.65
N SER A 46 -8.50 -2.51 12.89
CA SER A 46 -8.22 -3.89 13.21
C SER A 46 -6.98 -4.36 12.49
N TYR A 47 -5.87 -4.04 13.07
CA TYR A 47 -4.79 -4.98 13.09
C TYR A 47 -4.87 -5.63 14.46
N THR A 48 -5.50 -6.83 14.52
CA THR A 48 -5.70 -7.68 15.67
C THR A 48 -6.80 -7.30 16.68
N ALA A 49 -7.61 -8.29 17.00
CA ALA A 49 -8.83 -8.23 17.82
C ALA A 49 -8.58 -8.04 19.33
N VAL A 50 -7.53 -7.37 19.78
CA VAL A 50 -7.19 -7.27 21.22
C VAL A 50 -6.91 -5.85 21.69
N ALA A 51 -6.96 -4.82 20.85
CA ALA A 51 -6.72 -3.45 21.31
C ALA A 51 -7.93 -2.54 21.09
N ALA A 52 -8.32 -1.82 22.14
CA ALA A 52 -9.31 -0.76 22.05
C ALA A 52 -8.82 0.35 21.10
N PRO A 53 -9.73 0.93 20.32
CA PRO A 53 -9.38 1.89 19.29
C PRO A 53 -8.84 3.19 19.86
N THR A 54 -7.67 3.61 19.36
CA THR A 54 -7.27 5.01 19.47
C THR A 54 -7.96 5.76 18.33
N PRO A 55 -8.70 6.85 18.57
CA PRO A 55 -9.34 7.60 17.49
C PRO A 55 -8.27 8.10 16.52
N THR A 56 -8.25 7.55 15.32
CA THR A 56 -7.44 8.12 14.23
C THR A 56 -8.03 9.48 13.89
N PRO A 57 -7.23 10.56 13.88
CA PRO A 57 -7.75 11.89 13.54
C PRO A 57 -8.45 11.84 12.19
N THR A 58 -9.61 12.45 12.10
CA THR A 58 -10.39 12.66 10.87
C THR A 58 -9.56 13.53 9.91
N LYS A 59 -8.74 12.88 9.08
CA LYS A 59 -7.73 13.55 8.22
C LYS A 59 -8.23 13.97 6.84
N THR A 60 -9.46 13.70 6.46
CA THR A 60 -9.91 13.90 5.07
C THR A 60 -9.89 15.36 4.61
N ALA A 61 -10.36 16.30 5.40
CA ALA A 61 -10.33 17.70 5.02
C ALA A 61 -8.90 18.27 4.98
N SER A 62 -8.10 18.01 6.01
CA SER A 62 -6.71 18.49 6.08
C SER A 62 -5.79 17.89 5.00
N THR A 63 -6.02 16.62 4.60
CA THR A 63 -5.26 15.99 3.53
C THR A 63 -5.61 16.59 2.17
N ARG A 64 -6.88 16.86 1.92
CA ARG A 64 -7.33 17.53 0.70
C ARG A 64 -6.73 18.93 0.59
N ASP A 65 -6.82 19.72 1.64
CA ASP A 65 -6.28 21.09 1.66
C ASP A 65 -4.76 21.09 1.40
N THR A 66 -4.04 20.13 1.96
CA THR A 66 -2.60 19.96 1.73
C THR A 66 -2.29 19.63 0.27
N LEU A 67 -3.06 18.74 -0.36
CA LEU A 67 -2.92 18.36 -1.76
C LEU A 67 -3.22 19.56 -2.68
N GLU A 68 -4.32 20.25 -2.46
CA GLU A 68 -4.71 21.42 -3.26
C GLU A 68 -3.70 22.58 -3.11
N ALA A 69 -3.17 22.80 -1.91
CA ALA A 69 -2.11 23.78 -1.68
C ALA A 69 -0.80 23.44 -2.40
N ALA A 70 -0.53 22.17 -2.65
CA ALA A 70 0.61 21.69 -3.44
C ALA A 70 0.32 21.65 -4.96
N GLY A 71 -0.82 22.13 -5.42
CA GLY A 71 -1.18 22.19 -6.83
C GLY A 71 -1.88 20.93 -7.38
N VAL A 72 -2.25 19.96 -6.53
CA VAL A 72 -3.01 18.79 -6.98
C VAL A 72 -4.47 19.16 -7.21
N THR A 73 -5.00 18.88 -8.38
CA THR A 73 -6.44 19.05 -8.66
C THR A 73 -7.24 17.88 -8.08
N VAL A 74 -7.94 18.08 -6.94
CA VAL A 74 -8.69 17.02 -6.27
C VAL A 74 -10.16 17.01 -6.70
N ARG A 75 -10.68 15.82 -7.06
CA ARG A 75 -12.08 15.61 -7.48
C ARG A 75 -12.72 14.47 -6.68
N ALA A 76 -14.03 14.66 -6.40
CA ALA A 76 -14.86 13.61 -5.82
C ALA A 76 -15.31 12.65 -6.93
N VAL A 77 -14.87 11.41 -6.87
CA VAL A 77 -15.29 10.35 -7.79
C VAL A 77 -15.46 9.06 -7.01
N ASP A 78 -16.60 8.41 -7.17
CA ASP A 78 -16.80 7.03 -6.74
C ASP A 78 -16.57 6.08 -7.91
N LEU A 79 -15.48 5.34 -7.88
CA LEU A 79 -15.13 4.41 -8.94
C LEU A 79 -16.19 3.33 -9.19
N ALA A 80 -16.94 2.96 -8.12
CA ALA A 80 -18.03 1.97 -8.24
C ALA A 80 -19.21 2.44 -9.10
N SER A 81 -19.36 3.75 -9.28
CA SER A 81 -20.44 4.30 -10.12
C SER A 81 -20.11 4.24 -11.61
N GLY A 82 -18.83 4.24 -11.97
CA GLY A 82 -18.36 4.41 -13.35
C GLY A 82 -18.64 5.81 -13.94
N ASP A 83 -19.15 6.73 -13.14
CA ASP A 83 -19.35 8.12 -13.54
C ASP A 83 -18.11 8.95 -13.17
N PHE A 84 -17.36 9.36 -14.17
CA PHE A 84 -16.18 10.22 -14.02
C PHE A 84 -16.50 11.71 -14.20
N GLY A 85 -17.75 12.07 -14.55
CA GLY A 85 -18.19 13.44 -14.75
C GLY A 85 -17.29 14.22 -15.71
N GLU A 86 -16.82 15.38 -15.28
CA GLU A 86 -15.91 16.25 -16.06
C GLU A 86 -14.42 15.90 -15.87
N LEU A 87 -14.08 14.70 -15.38
CA LEU A 87 -12.69 14.28 -15.27
C LEU A 87 -12.09 14.15 -16.67
N PRO A 88 -10.95 14.78 -16.98
CA PRO A 88 -10.28 14.61 -18.28
C PRO A 88 -9.93 13.15 -18.55
N ASP A 89 -9.82 12.77 -19.83
CA ASP A 89 -9.46 11.42 -20.29
C ASP A 89 -8.09 11.38 -21.03
N ASP A 90 -7.38 12.53 -21.03
CA ASP A 90 -6.11 12.75 -21.70
C ASP A 90 -4.90 12.61 -20.76
N PHE A 91 -5.03 11.80 -19.72
CA PHE A 91 -3.92 11.54 -18.79
C PHE A 91 -2.79 10.78 -19.48
N THR A 92 -1.56 11.24 -19.23
CA THR A 92 -0.35 10.55 -19.69
C THR A 92 -0.09 9.29 -18.87
N TYR A 93 -0.34 9.36 -17.56
CA TYR A 93 -0.15 8.23 -16.65
C TYR A 93 -1.32 8.08 -15.68
N LEU A 94 -1.58 6.82 -15.30
CA LEU A 94 -2.50 6.46 -14.22
C LEU A 94 -1.71 5.79 -13.08
N VAL A 95 -1.87 6.28 -11.85
CA VAL A 95 -1.40 5.63 -10.64
C VAL A 95 -2.61 5.20 -9.81
N HIS A 96 -3.01 3.93 -9.94
CA HIS A 96 -4.22 3.39 -9.31
C HIS A 96 -3.91 2.80 -7.94
N LEU A 97 -4.27 3.54 -6.88
CA LEU A 97 -4.04 3.19 -5.47
C LEU A 97 -5.34 3.11 -4.67
N ALA A 98 -6.48 3.46 -5.27
CA ALA A 98 -7.76 3.43 -4.59
C ALA A 98 -8.07 2.01 -4.07
N TRP A 99 -8.49 1.92 -2.83
CA TRP A 99 -8.80 0.66 -2.18
C TRP A 99 -9.90 0.83 -1.13
N MET A 100 -10.92 -0.03 -1.20
CA MET A 100 -11.96 -0.16 -0.18
C MET A 100 -11.70 -1.42 0.65
N ARG A 101 -11.50 -1.25 1.97
CA ARG A 101 -11.51 -2.36 2.92
C ARG A 101 -12.95 -2.70 3.28
N ALA A 102 -13.29 -3.97 3.30
CA ALA A 102 -14.63 -4.45 3.59
C ALA A 102 -14.57 -5.83 4.26
N ASP A 103 -15.58 -6.12 5.06
CA ASP A 103 -15.81 -7.44 5.62
C ASP A 103 -16.48 -8.38 4.60
N LEU A 104 -16.59 -9.66 4.91
CA LEU A 104 -17.12 -10.67 3.98
C LEU A 104 -18.60 -10.44 3.62
N ASP A 105 -19.38 -9.85 4.51
CA ASP A 105 -20.78 -9.46 4.26
C ASP A 105 -20.92 -8.29 3.26
N GLN A 106 -19.83 -7.58 2.99
CA GLN A 106 -19.73 -6.48 2.03
C GLN A 106 -18.93 -6.87 0.77
N LEU A 107 -18.82 -8.16 0.46
CA LEU A 107 -17.98 -8.64 -0.66
C LEU A 107 -18.42 -8.04 -1.99
N ASP A 108 -19.72 -7.94 -2.28
CA ASP A 108 -20.21 -7.35 -3.54
C ASP A 108 -19.84 -5.88 -3.68
N ASP A 109 -19.94 -5.10 -2.62
CA ASP A 109 -19.52 -3.70 -2.62
C ASP A 109 -18.00 -3.58 -2.81
N ALA A 110 -17.24 -4.47 -2.16
CA ALA A 110 -15.79 -4.54 -2.32
C ALA A 110 -15.37 -4.91 -3.75
N LEU A 111 -16.05 -5.86 -4.39
CA LEU A 111 -15.81 -6.24 -5.79
C LEU A 111 -16.15 -5.07 -6.73
N ARG A 112 -17.30 -4.44 -6.52
CA ARG A 112 -17.72 -3.28 -7.31
C ARG A 112 -16.72 -2.14 -7.22
N ALA A 113 -16.28 -1.79 -6.00
CA ALA A 113 -15.36 -0.67 -5.80
C ALA A 113 -13.92 -0.99 -6.24
N ASN A 114 -13.40 -2.19 -5.90
CA ASN A 114 -11.98 -2.52 -6.05
C ASN A 114 -11.65 -3.20 -7.39
N VAL A 115 -12.61 -3.90 -7.99
CA VAL A 115 -12.39 -4.68 -9.22
C VAL A 115 -13.06 -4.01 -10.41
N GLU A 116 -14.37 -3.82 -10.36
CA GLU A 116 -15.11 -3.18 -11.47
C GLU A 116 -14.69 -1.72 -11.61
N GLY A 117 -14.60 -0.98 -10.50
CA GLY A 117 -14.15 0.41 -10.49
C GLY A 117 -12.72 0.59 -11.01
N ALA A 118 -11.83 -0.38 -10.74
CA ALA A 118 -10.50 -0.38 -11.34
C ALA A 118 -10.55 -0.60 -12.86
N GLY A 119 -11.39 -1.51 -13.33
CA GLY A 119 -11.60 -1.71 -14.77
C GLY A 119 -12.13 -0.45 -15.47
N LEU A 120 -13.09 0.23 -14.84
CA LEU A 120 -13.68 1.46 -15.36
C LEU A 120 -12.67 2.61 -15.44
N VAL A 121 -11.82 2.81 -14.42
CA VAL A 121 -10.78 3.86 -14.48
C VAL A 121 -9.67 3.51 -15.47
N LEU A 122 -9.29 2.24 -15.61
CA LEU A 122 -8.36 1.81 -16.65
C LEU A 122 -8.95 2.03 -18.07
N GLN A 123 -10.24 1.79 -18.25
CA GLN A 123 -10.94 2.11 -19.51
C GLN A 123 -10.99 3.62 -19.76
N HIS A 124 -11.24 4.43 -18.74
CA HIS A 124 -11.22 5.89 -18.85
C HIS A 124 -9.84 6.40 -19.28
N CYS A 125 -8.77 5.85 -18.70
CA CYS A 125 -7.37 6.18 -19.02
C CYS A 125 -6.76 5.29 -20.13
N ARG A 126 -7.57 4.65 -20.99
CA ARG A 126 -7.09 3.66 -21.98
C ARG A 126 -6.06 4.20 -22.97
N ASN A 127 -5.97 5.52 -23.14
CA ASN A 127 -5.01 6.18 -24.03
C ASN A 127 -3.72 6.61 -23.31
N ALA A 128 -3.58 6.31 -22.01
CA ALA A 128 -2.38 6.65 -21.26
C ALA A 128 -1.15 5.90 -21.77
N LYS A 129 0.03 6.49 -21.63
CA LYS A 129 1.30 5.84 -21.95
C LYS A 129 1.55 4.61 -21.06
N ALA A 130 1.18 4.69 -19.79
CA ALA A 130 1.24 3.57 -18.86
C ALA A 130 0.33 3.76 -17.63
N ALA A 131 -0.03 2.63 -17.01
CA ALA A 131 -0.75 2.59 -15.75
C ALA A 131 -0.02 1.72 -14.70
N LEU A 132 0.14 2.24 -13.48
CA LEU A 132 0.53 1.47 -12.32
C LEU A 132 -0.71 1.09 -11.52
N VAL A 133 -0.86 -0.21 -11.23
CA VAL A 133 -1.97 -0.76 -10.45
C VAL A 133 -1.42 -1.42 -9.17
N MET A 134 -1.77 -0.89 -8.01
CA MET A 134 -1.27 -1.41 -6.74
C MET A 134 -2.10 -2.59 -6.24
N SER A 135 -1.53 -3.78 -6.36
CA SER A 135 -1.97 -5.01 -5.70
C SER A 135 -1.33 -5.15 -4.30
N GLY A 136 -1.20 -6.33 -3.79
CA GLY A 136 -0.54 -6.58 -2.50
C GLY A 136 -0.20 -8.04 -2.27
N MET A 137 0.61 -8.31 -1.25
CA MET A 137 1.07 -9.66 -0.89
C MET A 137 -0.06 -10.65 -0.58
N GLY A 138 -1.23 -10.15 -0.17
CA GLY A 138 -2.41 -10.99 0.14
C GLY A 138 -2.95 -11.83 -1.02
N VAL A 139 -2.45 -11.66 -2.26
CA VAL A 139 -2.81 -12.52 -3.39
C VAL A 139 -2.13 -13.88 -3.34
N TYR A 140 -0.96 -13.97 -2.70
CA TYR A 140 -0.20 -15.22 -2.63
C TYR A 140 -0.92 -16.25 -1.76
N SER A 141 -0.84 -17.50 -2.17
CA SER A 141 -1.22 -18.64 -1.32
C SER A 141 -0.24 -18.73 -0.16
N ALA A 142 -0.76 -18.91 1.07
CA ALA A 142 0.10 -19.02 2.24
C ALA A 142 1.09 -20.19 2.12
N ASN A 143 2.32 -19.97 2.58
CA ASN A 143 3.36 -20.98 2.75
C ASN A 143 3.53 -21.29 4.25
N ASP A 144 3.78 -22.54 4.58
CA ASP A 144 4.00 -22.99 5.97
C ASP A 144 5.38 -22.57 6.51
N ASP A 145 6.36 -22.34 5.62
CA ASP A 145 7.66 -21.79 6.00
C ASP A 145 7.53 -20.26 6.18
N PRO A 146 7.69 -19.73 7.40
CA PRO A 146 7.59 -18.29 7.63
C PRO A 146 8.66 -17.49 6.90
N TRP A 147 9.81 -18.08 6.60
CA TRP A 147 10.90 -17.44 5.87
C TRP A 147 10.75 -17.50 4.36
N TRP A 148 9.67 -18.11 3.84
CA TRP A 148 9.44 -18.14 2.41
C TRP A 148 9.36 -16.73 1.83
N ALA A 149 10.33 -16.40 0.98
CA ALA A 149 10.34 -15.14 0.24
C ALA A 149 9.53 -15.30 -1.05
N TYR A 150 8.34 -14.72 -1.09
CA TYR A 150 7.40 -14.86 -2.22
C TYR A 150 7.95 -14.24 -3.49
N HIS A 151 8.00 -15.05 -4.57
CA HIS A 151 8.27 -14.61 -5.93
C HIS A 151 6.98 -14.31 -6.70
N GLU A 152 7.06 -13.49 -7.75
CA GLU A 152 5.89 -13.14 -8.58
C GLU A 152 5.24 -14.35 -9.27
N ARG A 153 5.97 -15.47 -9.40
CA ARG A 153 5.51 -16.71 -10.01
C ARG A 153 4.90 -17.70 -9.01
N ASP A 154 4.95 -17.40 -7.73
CA ASP A 154 4.39 -18.27 -6.71
C ASP A 154 2.86 -18.36 -6.82
N PRO A 155 2.27 -19.47 -6.33
CA PRO A 155 0.85 -19.68 -6.41
C PRO A 155 0.05 -18.54 -5.77
N VAL A 156 -1.01 -18.11 -6.44
CA VAL A 156 -1.97 -17.09 -5.96
C VAL A 156 -3.38 -17.68 -5.83
N GLY A 157 -4.29 -16.95 -5.17
CA GLY A 157 -5.71 -17.30 -5.11
C GLY A 157 -6.15 -18.01 -3.84
N ARG A 158 -5.22 -18.38 -2.96
CA ARG A 158 -5.50 -18.90 -1.61
C ARG A 158 -4.94 -18.01 -0.52
N GLY A 159 -4.74 -16.74 -0.84
CA GLY A 159 -4.33 -15.74 0.13
C GLY A 159 -5.48 -15.49 1.13
N ALA A 160 -5.10 -15.11 2.33
CA ALA A 160 -6.03 -14.70 3.37
C ALA A 160 -5.43 -13.54 4.17
N THR A 161 -6.28 -12.70 4.72
CA THR A 161 -5.88 -11.65 5.66
C THR A 161 -6.99 -11.45 6.68
N ALA A 162 -6.65 -11.56 7.97
CA ALA A 162 -7.64 -11.44 9.04
C ALA A 162 -8.25 -10.04 9.14
N TYR A 163 -7.44 -9.00 8.85
CA TYR A 163 -7.85 -7.58 8.98
C TYR A 163 -8.61 -7.03 7.77
N ALA A 164 -8.63 -7.75 6.66
CA ALA A 164 -9.32 -7.34 5.43
C ALA A 164 -9.72 -8.59 4.63
N PRO A 165 -10.71 -9.36 5.09
CA PRO A 165 -10.98 -10.70 4.59
C PRO A 165 -11.42 -10.73 3.12
N THR A 166 -11.97 -9.64 2.56
CA THR A 166 -12.28 -9.53 1.13
C THR A 166 -11.05 -9.21 0.27
N SER A 167 -9.95 -8.74 0.90
CA SER A 167 -8.79 -8.21 0.18
C SER A 167 -8.13 -9.23 -0.76
N PRO A 168 -7.88 -10.49 -0.39
CA PRO A 168 -7.24 -11.44 -1.28
C PRO A 168 -8.02 -11.68 -2.58
N ALA A 169 -9.33 -11.87 -2.47
CA ALA A 169 -10.22 -12.08 -3.62
C ALA A 169 -10.28 -10.82 -4.52
N CYS A 170 -10.47 -9.64 -3.91
CA CYS A 170 -10.53 -8.39 -4.64
C CYS A 170 -9.18 -8.02 -5.28
N LYS A 171 -8.03 -8.28 -4.62
CA LYS A 171 -6.71 -8.03 -5.22
C LYS A 171 -6.46 -8.96 -6.41
N LEU A 172 -6.83 -10.23 -6.32
CA LEU A 172 -6.74 -11.14 -7.46
C LEU A 172 -7.66 -10.73 -8.61
N GLY A 173 -8.90 -10.31 -8.30
CA GLY A 173 -9.82 -9.73 -9.26
C GLY A 173 -9.27 -8.48 -9.93
N LEU A 174 -8.69 -7.56 -9.16
CA LEU A 174 -8.01 -6.36 -9.63
C LEU A 174 -6.88 -6.69 -10.61
N GLU A 175 -5.98 -7.63 -10.26
CA GLU A 175 -4.90 -8.08 -11.17
C GLU A 175 -5.47 -8.67 -12.48
N SER A 176 -6.56 -9.43 -12.39
CA SER A 176 -7.21 -10.05 -13.55
C SER A 176 -7.82 -9.00 -14.48
N VAL A 177 -8.52 -8.02 -13.93
CA VAL A 177 -9.12 -6.91 -14.69
C VAL A 177 -8.02 -6.03 -15.30
N ALA A 178 -6.97 -5.71 -14.54
CA ALA A 178 -5.84 -4.92 -15.05
C ALA A 178 -5.15 -5.62 -16.23
N ARG A 179 -4.94 -6.93 -16.16
CA ARG A 179 -4.40 -7.74 -17.28
C ARG A 179 -5.35 -7.79 -18.47
N PHE A 180 -6.64 -7.84 -18.23
CA PHE A 180 -7.63 -7.77 -19.30
C PHE A 180 -7.59 -6.40 -20.01
N CYS A 181 -7.62 -5.30 -19.25
CA CYS A 181 -7.56 -3.94 -19.77
C CYS A 181 -6.25 -3.68 -20.54
N ALA A 182 -5.11 -4.18 -20.04
CA ALA A 182 -3.83 -4.07 -20.72
C ALA A 182 -3.90 -4.64 -22.14
N ARG A 183 -4.50 -5.81 -22.32
CA ARG A 183 -4.64 -6.45 -23.64
C ARG A 183 -5.76 -5.83 -24.48
N ALA A 184 -6.90 -5.55 -23.87
CA ALA A 184 -8.09 -5.08 -24.59
C ALA A 184 -7.90 -3.67 -25.15
N PHE A 185 -7.13 -2.83 -24.49
CA PHE A 185 -6.92 -1.43 -24.84
C PHE A 185 -5.49 -1.14 -25.33
N ASP A 186 -4.63 -2.15 -25.43
CA ASP A 186 -3.18 -1.98 -25.67
C ASP A 186 -2.55 -0.98 -24.71
N LEU A 187 -3.06 -0.91 -23.48
CA LEU A 187 -2.59 -0.04 -22.40
C LEU A 187 -1.44 -0.72 -21.66
N PRO A 188 -0.22 -0.16 -21.68
CA PRO A 188 0.86 -0.70 -20.85
C PRO A 188 0.52 -0.61 -19.36
N VAL A 189 0.55 -1.74 -18.65
CA VAL A 189 0.24 -1.84 -17.21
C VAL A 189 1.40 -2.46 -16.46
N VAL A 190 1.73 -1.91 -15.29
CA VAL A 190 2.54 -2.55 -14.26
C VAL A 190 1.67 -2.79 -13.02
N ILE A 191 1.68 -4.03 -12.54
CA ILE A 191 0.97 -4.45 -11.32
C ILE A 191 2.01 -4.63 -10.22
N THR A 192 1.87 -3.87 -9.13
CA THR A 192 2.81 -3.91 -8.00
C THR A 192 2.17 -4.59 -6.80
N ARG A 193 2.73 -5.70 -6.34
CA ARG A 193 2.31 -6.42 -5.13
C ARG A 193 3.00 -5.81 -3.92
N LEU A 194 2.35 -4.83 -3.30
CA LEU A 194 2.90 -4.10 -2.17
C LEU A 194 3.12 -5.02 -0.97
N ASN A 195 4.33 -4.95 -0.41
CA ASN A 195 4.68 -5.49 0.89
C ASN A 195 4.34 -4.47 2.02
N THR A 196 5.01 -4.56 3.13
CA THR A 196 4.79 -3.69 4.28
C THR A 196 5.33 -2.29 4.02
N LEU A 197 4.43 -1.29 4.05
CA LEU A 197 4.82 0.13 3.98
C LEU A 197 5.50 0.57 5.28
N THR A 198 6.55 1.39 5.17
CA THR A 198 7.17 2.12 6.29
C THR A 198 7.46 3.58 5.93
N GLY A 199 7.91 4.39 6.90
CA GLY A 199 8.21 5.81 6.71
C GLY A 199 7.01 6.75 6.75
N LEU A 200 5.82 6.24 7.15
CA LEU A 200 4.63 7.06 7.35
C LEU A 200 4.01 6.74 8.73
N PRO A 201 3.40 7.75 9.39
CA PRO A 201 2.82 7.57 10.72
C PRO A 201 1.61 6.59 10.74
N VAL A 202 1.05 6.29 9.58
CA VAL A 202 0.00 5.27 9.41
C VAL A 202 0.60 4.11 8.61
N SER A 203 1.39 3.28 9.28
CA SER A 203 2.03 2.10 8.72
C SER A 203 2.07 0.96 9.74
N PHE A 204 2.32 -0.26 9.30
CA PHE A 204 2.35 -1.41 10.19
C PHE A 204 3.47 -1.30 11.25
N PRO A 205 4.72 -0.91 10.92
CA PRO A 205 5.73 -0.65 11.92
C PRO A 205 5.37 0.51 12.87
N ALA A 206 4.72 1.58 12.40
CA ALA A 206 4.27 2.69 13.23
C ALA A 206 3.25 2.25 14.30
N MET A 207 2.34 1.35 13.92
CA MET A 207 1.39 0.74 14.87
C MET A 207 2.08 -0.04 15.99
N HIS A 208 3.16 -0.75 15.66
CA HIS A 208 3.93 -1.51 16.65
C HIS A 208 4.71 -0.57 17.59
N ILE A 209 5.26 0.54 17.07
CA ILE A 209 5.85 1.59 17.91
C ILE A 209 4.80 2.13 18.88
N ASP A 210 3.62 2.50 18.39
CA ASP A 210 2.53 3.01 19.23
C ASP A 210 2.08 1.96 20.27
N ALA A 211 1.99 0.69 19.90
CA ALA A 211 1.66 -0.40 20.81
C ALA A 211 2.68 -0.52 21.95
N VAL A 212 3.98 -0.46 21.66
CA VAL A 212 5.04 -0.46 22.67
C VAL A 212 4.91 0.78 23.57
N MET A 213 4.71 1.96 22.98
CA MET A 213 4.57 3.22 23.74
C MET A 213 3.34 3.24 24.65
N GLN A 214 2.28 2.54 24.28
CA GLN A 214 1.04 2.43 25.07
C GLN A 214 0.99 1.18 25.97
N GLY A 215 2.00 0.32 25.95
CA GLY A 215 2.01 -0.95 26.68
C GLY A 215 0.96 -1.96 26.20
N ARG A 216 0.49 -1.84 24.94
CA ARG A 216 -0.51 -2.72 24.35
C ARG A 216 0.12 -4.03 23.88
N THR A 217 -0.63 -5.13 24.06
CA THR A 217 -0.24 -6.44 23.53
C THR A 217 -0.52 -6.51 22.04
N MET A 218 0.47 -6.95 21.27
CA MET A 218 0.33 -7.28 19.85
C MET A 218 0.37 -8.80 19.66
N VAL A 219 -0.25 -9.28 18.59
CA VAL A 219 -0.25 -10.70 18.22
C VAL A 219 0.51 -10.87 16.91
N ALA A 220 1.47 -11.79 16.89
CA ALA A 220 2.13 -12.24 15.67
C ALA A 220 1.70 -13.69 15.35
N PRO A 221 1.45 -14.03 14.07
CA PRO A 221 0.93 -15.35 13.70
C PRO A 221 1.97 -16.46 13.84
N SER A 222 3.24 -16.13 13.94
CA SER A 222 4.37 -17.06 14.03
C SER A 222 5.58 -16.44 14.72
N ASP A 223 6.56 -17.24 15.02
CA ASP A 223 7.90 -16.82 15.43
C ASP A 223 8.95 -17.54 14.57
N PRO A 224 9.62 -16.82 13.65
CA PRO A 224 9.50 -15.39 13.34
C PRO A 224 8.29 -15.04 12.46
N THR A 225 8.00 -13.73 12.33
CA THR A 225 7.05 -13.18 11.35
C THR A 225 7.80 -12.21 10.42
N PRO A 226 8.48 -12.71 9.37
CA PRO A 226 9.30 -11.89 8.48
C PRO A 226 8.49 -11.10 7.48
N HIS A 227 9.01 -9.90 7.16
CA HIS A 227 8.53 -8.97 6.15
C HIS A 227 9.70 -8.39 5.36
N THR A 228 9.41 -7.78 4.21
CA THR A 228 10.35 -7.01 3.39
C THR A 228 9.83 -5.57 3.24
N PRO A 229 9.89 -4.75 4.31
CA PRO A 229 9.27 -3.43 4.31
C PRO A 229 9.89 -2.50 3.28
N ILE A 230 9.05 -1.70 2.62
CA ILE A 230 9.47 -0.67 1.68
C ILE A 230 9.18 0.73 2.25
N HIS A 231 10.16 1.62 2.17
CA HIS A 231 10.01 3.00 2.60
C HIS A 231 9.27 3.82 1.54
N VAL A 232 8.43 4.76 2.00
CA VAL A 232 7.65 5.63 1.10
C VAL A 232 8.54 6.42 0.14
N ASP A 233 9.74 6.83 0.55
CA ASP A 233 10.65 7.55 -0.33
C ASP A 233 11.21 6.66 -1.43
N ASP A 234 11.47 5.37 -1.15
CA ASP A 234 11.80 4.41 -2.20
C ASP A 234 10.63 4.22 -3.17
N MET A 235 9.40 4.18 -2.67
CA MET A 235 8.22 4.11 -3.53
C MET A 235 8.12 5.32 -4.48
N LYS A 236 8.43 6.53 -4.01
CA LYS A 236 8.38 7.76 -4.81
C LYS A 236 9.32 7.70 -6.02
N TRP A 237 10.59 7.39 -5.81
CA TRP A 237 11.54 7.38 -6.91
C TRP A 237 11.39 6.15 -7.82
N MET A 238 10.80 5.05 -7.34
CA MET A 238 10.53 3.85 -8.13
C MET A 238 9.35 4.01 -9.11
N LEU A 239 8.52 5.07 -8.97
CA LEU A 239 7.35 5.26 -9.84
C LEU A 239 7.72 5.28 -11.32
N GLU A 240 8.72 6.10 -11.70
CA GLU A 240 9.14 6.22 -13.10
C GLU A 240 9.63 4.89 -13.69
N PRO A 241 10.65 4.22 -13.14
CA PRO A 241 11.11 2.96 -13.71
C PRO A 241 10.05 1.85 -13.65
N LEU A 242 9.10 1.88 -12.72
CA LEU A 242 7.97 0.95 -12.73
C LEU A 242 7.00 1.24 -13.87
N LEU A 243 6.69 2.51 -14.13
CA LEU A 243 5.84 2.90 -15.26
C LEU A 243 6.53 2.59 -16.60
N ASP A 244 7.87 2.76 -16.69
CA ASP A 244 8.65 2.40 -17.87
C ASP A 244 8.66 0.87 -18.13
N ALA A 245 8.55 0.07 -17.06
CA ALA A 245 8.45 -1.38 -17.16
C ALA A 245 7.04 -1.89 -17.50
N ALA A 246 6.06 -1.01 -17.59
CA ALA A 246 4.67 -1.38 -17.93
C ALA A 246 4.61 -2.02 -19.32
N SER A 247 3.68 -2.95 -19.51
CA SER A 247 3.50 -3.64 -20.79
C SER A 247 2.05 -3.99 -21.06
N ALA A 248 1.68 -4.18 -22.34
CA ALA A 248 0.34 -4.61 -22.75
C ALA A 248 -0.01 -6.04 -22.31
N THR A 249 0.96 -6.82 -21.79
CA THR A 249 0.71 -8.11 -21.15
C THR A 249 0.62 -8.03 -19.62
N ALA A 250 0.75 -6.83 -19.06
CA ALA A 250 0.86 -6.47 -17.68
C ALA A 250 2.11 -7.04 -16.99
N CYS A 251 3.10 -6.17 -16.77
CA CYS A 251 4.27 -6.51 -15.94
C CYS A 251 3.84 -6.67 -14.49
N ILE A 252 4.26 -7.73 -13.79
CA ILE A 252 3.96 -7.95 -12.38
C ILE A 252 5.27 -7.95 -11.61
N THR A 253 5.33 -7.21 -10.50
CA THR A 253 6.48 -7.22 -9.60
C THR A 253 6.06 -7.05 -8.13
N ASN A 254 6.81 -7.63 -7.22
CA ASN A 254 6.69 -7.30 -5.81
C ASN A 254 7.14 -5.85 -5.58
N TRP A 255 6.41 -5.09 -4.79
CA TRP A 255 6.83 -3.75 -4.38
C TRP A 255 7.25 -3.82 -2.92
N CYS A 256 8.49 -4.18 -2.71
CA CYS A 256 9.10 -4.49 -1.42
C CYS A 256 10.45 -3.81 -1.27
N GLY A 257 10.93 -3.73 -0.03
CA GLY A 257 12.29 -3.29 0.28
C GLY A 257 13.36 -4.31 -0.12
N ASP A 258 14.60 -4.04 0.25
CA ASP A 258 15.72 -4.96 0.07
C ASP A 258 16.00 -5.79 1.33
N ASP A 259 15.61 -5.26 2.49
CA ASP A 259 15.90 -5.85 3.79
C ASP A 259 14.75 -6.76 4.25
N VAL A 260 15.08 -7.94 4.74
CA VAL A 260 14.15 -8.79 5.48
C VAL A 260 14.29 -8.49 6.96
N THR A 261 13.18 -8.18 7.63
CA THR A 261 13.12 -7.97 9.07
C THR A 261 11.89 -8.65 9.65
N THR A 262 11.82 -8.84 10.97
CA THR A 262 10.69 -9.49 11.62
C THR A 262 9.90 -8.55 12.51
N VAL A 263 8.62 -8.86 12.74
CA VAL A 263 7.79 -8.14 13.74
C VAL A 263 8.48 -8.15 15.09
N GLN A 264 9.08 -9.29 15.46
CA GLN A 264 9.81 -9.46 16.72
C GLN A 264 11.00 -8.52 16.83
N ASP A 265 11.77 -8.34 15.74
CA ASP A 265 12.97 -7.49 15.75
C ASP A 265 12.63 -6.01 15.90
N TRP A 266 11.70 -5.49 15.11
CA TRP A 266 11.37 -4.07 15.23
C TRP A 266 10.60 -3.73 16.51
N MET A 267 9.76 -4.64 17.06
CA MET A 267 9.15 -4.43 18.38
C MET A 267 10.19 -4.45 19.49
N ARG A 268 11.16 -5.38 19.42
CA ARG A 268 12.26 -5.45 20.38
C ARG A 268 13.14 -4.18 20.31
N ALA A 269 13.40 -3.68 19.11
CA ALA A 269 14.13 -2.42 18.93
C ALA A 269 13.38 -1.23 19.55
N ALA A 270 12.08 -1.09 19.26
CA ALA A 270 11.25 -0.03 19.84
C ALA A 270 11.18 -0.10 21.37
N ALA A 271 11.08 -1.31 21.92
CA ALA A 271 11.12 -1.56 23.38
C ALA A 271 12.44 -1.12 23.99
N ALA A 272 13.57 -1.54 23.41
CA ALA A 272 14.90 -1.19 23.88
C ALA A 272 15.14 0.34 23.85
N TRP A 273 14.73 1.03 22.78
CA TRP A 273 14.88 2.47 22.64
C TRP A 273 13.99 3.28 23.58
N SER A 274 12.80 2.78 23.87
CA SER A 274 11.85 3.46 24.78
C SER A 274 12.03 3.12 26.25
N GLY A 275 12.78 2.07 26.58
CA GLY A 275 12.87 1.51 27.95
C GLY A 275 11.55 0.87 28.42
N ARG A 276 10.71 0.41 27.47
CA ARG A 276 9.41 -0.23 27.73
C ARG A 276 9.45 -1.70 27.31
N ASP A 277 8.40 -2.44 27.65
CA ASP A 277 8.28 -3.85 27.28
C ASP A 277 7.64 -4.00 25.88
N ALA A 278 8.17 -4.95 25.09
CA ALA A 278 7.52 -5.42 23.87
C ALA A 278 6.52 -6.53 24.22
N ASN A 279 5.27 -6.16 24.44
CA ASN A 279 4.21 -7.12 24.74
C ASN A 279 3.74 -7.79 23.43
N LEU A 280 4.44 -8.86 23.03
CA LEU A 280 4.14 -9.63 21.82
C LEU A 280 3.75 -11.06 22.18
N VAL A 281 2.58 -11.49 21.74
CA VAL A 281 2.07 -12.87 21.86
C VAL A 281 2.18 -13.56 20.52
N ILE A 282 2.67 -14.78 20.52
CA ILE A 282 2.74 -15.61 19.31
C ILE A 282 1.57 -16.60 19.36
N GLU A 283 0.64 -16.42 18.43
CA GLU A 283 -0.47 -17.36 18.25
C GLU A 283 -0.95 -17.34 16.79
N PRO A 284 -1.35 -18.49 16.25
CA PRO A 284 -1.90 -18.55 14.90
C PRO A 284 -3.10 -17.61 14.75
N VAL A 285 -3.04 -16.70 13.78
CA VAL A 285 -4.15 -15.81 13.43
C VAL A 285 -4.82 -16.35 12.18
N PHE A 286 -6.09 -16.76 12.33
CA PHE A 286 -6.85 -17.27 11.19
C PHE A 286 -6.81 -16.29 10.02
N GLY A 287 -6.43 -16.79 8.86
CA GLY A 287 -6.31 -15.97 7.64
C GLY A 287 -5.04 -15.11 7.53
N SER A 288 -4.08 -15.23 8.44
CA SER A 288 -2.77 -14.61 8.30
C SER A 288 -1.71 -15.62 7.92
N PRO A 289 -0.84 -15.35 6.93
CA PRO A 289 0.31 -16.21 6.65
C PRO A 289 1.31 -16.15 7.81
N ALA A 290 2.13 -17.20 7.97
CA ALA A 290 3.19 -17.24 8.97
C ALA A 290 4.23 -16.12 8.74
N GLY A 291 4.54 -15.82 7.48
CA GLY A 291 5.44 -14.74 7.07
C GLY A 291 4.96 -14.06 5.79
N ALA A 292 5.48 -12.89 5.54
CA ALA A 292 5.14 -12.07 4.38
C ALA A 292 6.39 -11.50 3.68
N ALA A 293 7.54 -12.17 3.80
CA ALA A 293 8.73 -11.76 3.07
C ALA A 293 8.50 -11.89 1.55
N ALA A 294 9.05 -10.97 0.77
CA ALA A 294 9.01 -11.00 -0.68
C ALA A 294 10.42 -11.03 -1.26
N ASP A 295 10.61 -11.74 -2.35
CA ASP A 295 11.86 -11.70 -3.11
C ASP A 295 11.95 -10.37 -3.87
N PRO A 296 13.00 -9.56 -3.67
CA PRO A 296 13.16 -8.26 -4.31
C PRO A 296 13.83 -8.33 -5.69
N THR A 297 14.24 -9.50 -6.17
CA THR A 297 15.10 -9.66 -7.35
C THR A 297 14.49 -8.98 -8.57
N ARG A 298 13.25 -9.30 -8.92
CA ARG A 298 12.57 -8.72 -10.08
C ARG A 298 12.37 -7.20 -9.93
N ARG A 299 11.97 -6.75 -8.74
CA ARG A 299 11.82 -5.30 -8.48
C ARG A 299 13.16 -4.59 -8.67
N ARG A 300 14.27 -5.16 -8.15
CA ARG A 300 15.61 -4.60 -8.29
C ARG A 300 16.11 -4.57 -9.74
N GLU A 301 15.77 -5.57 -10.54
CA GLU A 301 16.04 -5.58 -11.98
C GLU A 301 15.34 -4.40 -12.69
N LEU A 302 14.11 -4.06 -12.28
CA LEU A 302 13.33 -3.00 -12.89
C LEU A 302 13.70 -1.60 -12.38
N THR A 303 13.99 -1.47 -11.08
CA THR A 303 14.15 -0.15 -10.44
C THR A 303 15.55 0.10 -9.88
N GLY A 304 16.40 -0.92 -9.76
CA GLY A 304 17.61 -0.84 -8.94
C GLY A 304 17.34 -1.07 -7.45
N PRO A 305 18.37 -1.05 -6.59
CA PRO A 305 18.24 -1.27 -5.15
C PRO A 305 17.49 -0.13 -4.47
N CYS A 306 16.95 -0.38 -3.27
CA CYS A 306 16.45 0.67 -2.39
C CYS A 306 17.56 1.66 -2.04
N ARG A 307 17.17 2.91 -1.79
CA ARG A 307 18.09 3.99 -1.36
C ARG A 307 18.11 4.13 0.14
N THR A 308 17.17 3.49 0.82
CA THR A 308 17.03 3.50 2.27
C THR A 308 17.19 2.09 2.83
N THR A 309 17.66 1.97 4.07
CA THR A 309 17.63 0.73 4.85
C THR A 309 16.43 0.74 5.78
N PHE A 310 15.93 -0.44 6.17
CA PHE A 310 14.85 -0.50 7.14
C PHE A 310 15.27 0.07 8.50
N ASP A 311 16.47 -0.25 8.98
CA ASP A 311 16.96 0.18 10.28
C ASP A 311 17.03 1.70 10.40
N ASP A 312 17.59 2.39 9.42
CA ASP A 312 17.69 3.85 9.42
C ASP A 312 16.32 4.52 9.40
N THR A 313 15.44 4.00 8.54
CA THR A 313 14.08 4.56 8.39
C THR A 313 13.19 4.25 9.58
N PHE A 314 13.37 3.10 10.23
CA PHE A 314 12.62 2.74 11.42
C PHE A 314 13.06 3.57 12.63
N ARG A 315 14.37 3.86 12.77
CA ARG A 315 14.90 4.81 13.78
C ARG A 315 14.32 6.21 13.60
N THR A 316 14.28 6.68 12.36
CA THR A 316 13.67 7.97 12.02
C THR A 316 12.20 8.01 12.38
N LEU A 317 11.43 7.00 11.94
CA LEU A 317 10.01 6.88 12.24
C LEU A 317 9.75 6.81 13.76
N PHE A 318 10.55 6.04 14.48
CA PHE A 318 10.45 5.96 15.94
C PHE A 318 10.68 7.33 16.60
N THR A 319 11.71 8.05 16.17
CA THR A 319 12.02 9.40 16.70
C THR A 319 10.89 10.38 16.41
N GLU A 320 10.36 10.38 15.19
CA GLU A 320 9.25 11.26 14.79
C GLU A 320 7.96 11.01 15.59
N LEU A 321 7.65 9.73 15.86
CA LEU A 321 6.44 9.36 16.58
C LEU A 321 6.54 9.54 18.09
N THR A 322 7.73 9.41 18.67
CA THR A 322 7.90 9.35 20.13
C THR A 322 8.64 10.55 20.70
N GLY A 323 9.39 11.29 19.90
CA GLY A 323 10.32 12.32 20.35
C GLY A 323 11.58 11.76 21.01
N ILE A 324 11.75 10.43 21.10
CA ILE A 324 12.92 9.77 21.70
C ILE A 324 13.94 9.49 20.60
N VAL A 325 15.17 9.95 20.80
CA VAL A 325 16.29 9.64 19.90
C VAL A 325 16.94 8.33 20.36
N PRO A 326 16.93 7.26 19.53
CA PRO A 326 17.57 6.00 19.87
C PRO A 326 19.08 6.18 20.12
N THR A 327 19.57 5.76 21.28
CA THR A 327 21.00 5.75 21.61
C THR A 327 21.57 4.34 21.44
N GLY A 328 22.67 4.22 20.71
CA GLY A 328 23.34 2.94 20.43
C GLY A 328 23.03 2.39 19.04
N ALA A 329 23.97 1.57 18.55
CA ALA A 329 23.83 0.85 17.29
C ALA A 329 22.82 -0.27 17.43
#